data_c13eba4e6331d69c2f9ea61b97ead3a2
#
_entry.id   c13eba4e6331d69c2f9ea61b97ead3a2
#
_cell.length_a   1.000
_cell.length_b   1.000
_cell.length_c   1.000
_cell.angle_alpha   90.00
_cell.angle_beta   90.00
_cell.angle_gamma   90.00
#
_symmetry.space_group_name_H-M   'P 1'
#
loop_
_entity.id
_entity.type
_entity.pdbx_description
1 polymer ?
#
loop_
_entity_poly.entity_id
_entity_poly.type
_entity_poly.pdbx_seq_one_letter_code
_entity_poly.pdbx_strand_id
1 'polypeptide(L)'
;SEREVHPVGGGTVGRCQVRKQHWPKRDPIKNYFPLPNEIFSLGLSAGAIAVYGFLLHREDRRTYQCVASYRTIGEAVGMSVNTVRKYVTELEDRGLIRTERTTVTTRDGRTLNGCLRYYILPIQMSIEQFYERQFHAADLALERQRAEQRMAALERKGCASGC
;
A
#
# COMPACT_ATOMS: atom_id res chain seq x y z
N SER A 1 15.76 6.66 73.50
CA SER A 1 15.04 5.86 72.51
C SER A 1 15.17 6.57 71.16
N GLU A 2 16.15 6.15 70.37
CA GLU A 2 16.39 6.59 69.00
C GLU A 2 15.50 5.84 68.06
N ARG A 3 14.61 6.57 67.35
CA ARG A 3 13.81 6.01 66.27
C ARG A 3 14.65 6.11 64.98
N GLU A 4 15.13 4.99 64.54
CA GLU A 4 15.71 4.87 63.20
C GLU A 4 14.65 5.09 62.13
N VAL A 5 14.83 6.10 61.32
CA VAL A 5 14.03 6.36 60.15
C VAL A 5 14.68 5.56 58.98
N HIS A 6 14.00 4.50 58.58
CA HIS A 6 14.39 3.76 57.39
C HIS A 6 14.10 4.61 56.15
N PRO A 7 15.04 4.76 55.19
CA PRO A 7 14.77 5.42 53.95
C PRO A 7 13.88 4.53 53.05
N VAL A 8 12.76 5.09 52.64
CA VAL A 8 11.86 4.46 51.69
C VAL A 8 12.61 4.27 50.37
N GLY A 9 12.78 3.02 49.98
CA GLY A 9 13.52 2.62 48.79
C GLY A 9 12.99 3.26 47.50
N GLY A 10 13.87 3.95 46.83
CA GLY A 10 13.63 4.44 45.47
C GLY A 10 13.35 3.28 44.53
N GLY A 11 12.14 3.28 43.98
CA GLY A 11 11.79 2.33 42.93
C GLY A 11 12.73 2.48 41.75
N THR A 12 13.62 1.55 41.59
CA THR A 12 14.39 1.40 40.36
C THR A 12 13.41 1.05 39.24
N VAL A 13 13.19 1.98 38.34
CA VAL A 13 12.54 1.73 37.08
C VAL A 13 13.34 0.62 36.41
N GLY A 14 12.83 -0.60 36.44
CA GLY A 14 13.46 -1.75 35.83
C GLY A 14 13.65 -1.48 34.35
N ARG A 15 14.89 -1.23 33.94
CA ARG A 15 15.25 -1.29 32.51
C ARG A 15 14.84 -2.64 32.01
N CYS A 16 13.88 -2.65 31.10
CA CYS A 16 13.52 -3.85 30.36
C CYS A 16 14.80 -4.37 29.68
N GLN A 17 15.44 -5.35 30.30
CA GLN A 17 16.57 -6.03 29.69
C GLN A 17 16.02 -6.89 28.57
N VAL A 18 16.04 -6.35 27.36
CA VAL A 18 15.81 -7.16 26.16
C VAL A 18 16.89 -8.21 26.15
N ARG A 19 16.54 -9.45 26.51
CA ARG A 19 17.41 -10.59 26.34
C ARG A 19 17.85 -10.61 24.90
N LYS A 20 19.15 -10.44 24.64
CA LYS A 20 19.72 -10.59 23.31
C LYS A 20 19.54 -12.05 22.91
N GLN A 21 18.39 -12.37 22.33
CA GLN A 21 18.18 -13.68 21.74
C GLN A 21 19.12 -13.79 20.55
N HIS A 22 19.98 -14.79 20.59
CA HIS A 22 20.84 -15.10 19.45
C HIS A 22 20.01 -15.78 18.37
N TRP A 23 19.45 -14.97 17.47
CA TRP A 23 18.74 -15.47 16.33
C TRP A 23 19.71 -16.05 15.30
N PRO A 24 19.40 -17.21 14.71
CA PRO A 24 20.20 -17.72 13.61
C PRO A 24 20.24 -16.69 12.48
N LYS A 25 21.41 -16.57 11.85
CA LYS A 25 21.57 -15.67 10.70
C LYS A 25 20.57 -16.06 9.61
N ARG A 26 19.80 -15.09 9.14
CA ARG A 26 18.88 -15.29 8.03
C ARG A 26 19.68 -15.39 6.74
N ASP A 27 19.34 -16.35 5.88
CA ASP A 27 19.89 -16.43 4.53
C ASP A 27 19.05 -15.52 3.59
N PRO A 28 19.55 -14.34 3.19
CA PRO A 28 18.77 -13.41 2.38
C PRO A 28 18.58 -13.86 0.94
N ILE A 29 19.32 -14.89 0.49
CA ILE A 29 19.32 -15.31 -0.90
C ILE A 29 18.23 -16.34 -1.19
N LYS A 30 17.96 -17.25 -0.26
CA LYS A 30 17.09 -18.41 -0.50
C LYS A 30 15.61 -18.20 -0.17
N ASN A 31 15.30 -17.37 0.84
CA ASN A 31 13.97 -17.28 1.43
C ASN A 31 13.39 -15.86 1.43
N TYR A 32 13.93 -14.97 0.63
CA TYR A 32 13.51 -13.57 0.60
C TYR A 32 13.30 -13.08 -0.82
N PHE A 33 12.35 -12.17 -0.96
CA PHE A 33 12.18 -11.36 -2.16
C PHE A 33 12.15 -9.88 -1.76
N PRO A 34 12.64 -8.98 -2.62
CA PRO A 34 12.62 -7.56 -2.31
C PRO A 34 11.20 -6.98 -2.48
N LEU A 35 10.73 -6.29 -1.46
CA LEU A 35 9.52 -5.47 -1.51
C LEU A 35 9.94 -4.01 -1.37
N PRO A 36 9.55 -3.12 -2.30
CA PRO A 36 9.89 -1.70 -2.20
C PRO A 36 9.35 -1.08 -0.92
N ASN A 37 10.17 -0.32 -0.21
CA ASN A 37 9.76 0.33 1.03
C ASN A 37 8.62 1.34 0.81
N GLU A 38 8.61 1.99 -0.32
CA GLU A 38 7.65 3.01 -0.72
C GLU A 38 6.22 2.50 -0.84
N ILE A 39 6.04 1.18 -0.95
CA ILE A 39 4.70 0.56 -1.05
C ILE A 39 3.78 0.94 0.13
N PHE A 40 4.36 1.17 1.29
CA PHE A 40 3.62 1.57 2.48
C PHE A 40 3.23 3.04 2.51
N SER A 41 3.85 3.86 1.66
CA SER A 41 3.60 5.31 1.57
C SER A 41 2.55 5.69 0.53
N LEU A 42 2.10 4.75 -0.29
CA LEU A 42 1.19 5.00 -1.41
C LEU A 42 -0.30 5.00 -1.03
N GLY A 43 -0.62 4.77 0.23
CA GLY A 43 -2.02 4.73 0.69
C GLY A 43 -2.81 3.55 0.15
N LEU A 44 -2.15 2.43 -0.15
CA LEU A 44 -2.78 1.20 -0.60
C LEU A 44 -3.49 0.49 0.56
N SER A 45 -4.56 -0.23 0.23
CA SER A 45 -5.18 -1.16 1.18
C SER A 45 -4.25 -2.33 1.51
N ALA A 46 -4.42 -2.91 2.70
CA ALA A 46 -3.61 -4.05 3.13
C ALA A 46 -3.70 -5.24 2.16
N GLY A 47 -4.88 -5.50 1.62
CA GLY A 47 -5.10 -6.55 0.63
C GLY A 47 -4.37 -6.29 -0.69
N ALA A 48 -4.33 -5.05 -1.15
CA ALA A 48 -3.56 -4.67 -2.34
C ALA A 48 -2.06 -4.88 -2.13
N ILE A 49 -1.52 -4.52 -0.97
CA ILE A 49 -0.12 -4.78 -0.61
C ILE A 49 0.19 -6.28 -0.60
N ALA A 50 -0.71 -7.11 -0.05
CA ALA A 50 -0.55 -8.56 -0.04
C ALA A 50 -0.53 -9.15 -1.46
N VAL A 51 -1.44 -8.74 -2.32
CA VAL A 51 -1.48 -9.16 -3.73
C VAL A 51 -0.22 -8.72 -4.48
N TYR A 52 0.19 -7.47 -4.30
CA TYR A 52 1.42 -6.94 -4.90
C TYR A 52 2.66 -7.72 -4.44
N GLY A 53 2.77 -8.01 -3.15
CA GLY A 53 3.85 -8.83 -2.61
C GLY A 53 3.90 -10.24 -3.22
N PHE A 54 2.74 -10.88 -3.41
CA PHE A 54 2.67 -12.17 -4.07
C PHE A 54 3.13 -12.11 -5.54
N LEU A 55 2.72 -11.09 -6.27
CA LEU A 55 3.15 -10.90 -7.66
C LEU A 55 4.67 -10.69 -7.76
N LEU A 56 5.26 -9.89 -6.89
CA LEU A 56 6.71 -9.71 -6.79
C LEU A 56 7.44 -11.00 -6.44
N HIS A 57 6.88 -11.79 -5.54
CA HIS A 57 7.44 -13.09 -5.18
C HIS A 57 7.49 -14.06 -6.36
N ARG A 58 6.50 -13.99 -7.25
CA ARG A 58 6.34 -14.88 -8.41
C ARG A 58 6.89 -14.31 -9.71
N GLU A 59 7.30 -13.05 -9.76
CA GLU A 59 7.79 -12.45 -10.99
C GLU A 59 9.08 -13.10 -11.50
N ASP A 60 9.22 -13.17 -12.82
CA ASP A 60 10.49 -13.41 -13.46
C ASP A 60 11.32 -12.12 -13.43
N ARG A 61 12.45 -12.15 -12.76
CA ARG A 61 13.33 -10.98 -12.59
C ARG A 61 13.94 -10.46 -13.90
N ARG A 62 13.93 -11.26 -14.95
CA ARG A 62 14.43 -10.86 -16.26
C ARG A 62 13.38 -10.07 -17.05
N THR A 63 12.14 -10.49 -16.97
CA THR A 63 11.03 -9.94 -17.76
C THR A 63 10.09 -9.06 -16.97
N TYR A 64 10.18 -9.07 -15.63
CA TYR A 64 9.26 -8.41 -14.70
C TYR A 64 7.80 -8.80 -14.90
N GLN A 65 7.59 -10.06 -15.30
CA GLN A 65 6.29 -10.63 -15.60
C GLN A 65 5.96 -11.77 -14.65
N CYS A 66 4.69 -11.89 -14.35
CA CYS A 66 4.13 -13.01 -13.58
C CYS A 66 2.87 -13.51 -14.28
N VAL A 67 2.68 -14.81 -14.35
CA VAL A 67 1.46 -15.41 -14.87
C VAL A 67 0.75 -16.14 -13.72
N ALA A 68 -0.46 -15.71 -13.40
CA ALA A 68 -1.25 -16.32 -12.34
C ALA A 68 -2.75 -16.10 -12.59
N SER A 69 -3.58 -17.05 -12.15
CA SER A 69 -5.02 -16.85 -12.09
C SER A 69 -5.42 -16.13 -10.80
N TYR A 70 -6.56 -15.47 -10.77
CA TYR A 70 -7.11 -14.88 -9.53
C TYR A 70 -7.29 -15.93 -8.44
N ARG A 71 -7.63 -17.16 -8.82
CA ARG A 71 -7.74 -18.28 -7.88
C ARG A 71 -6.42 -18.61 -7.22
N THR A 72 -5.34 -18.69 -8.00
CA THR A 72 -3.99 -18.97 -7.49
C THR A 72 -3.54 -17.89 -6.52
N ILE A 73 -3.76 -16.61 -6.87
CA ILE A 73 -3.45 -15.48 -5.99
C ILE A 73 -4.29 -15.57 -4.72
N GLY A 74 -5.60 -15.79 -4.85
CA GLY A 74 -6.51 -15.89 -3.71
C GLY A 74 -6.16 -17.01 -2.74
N GLU A 75 -5.77 -18.17 -3.23
CA GLU A 75 -5.30 -19.29 -2.40
C GLU A 75 -4.01 -18.94 -1.64
N ALA A 76 -3.10 -18.21 -2.28
CA ALA A 76 -1.83 -17.81 -1.66
C ALA A 76 -1.99 -16.73 -0.56
N VAL A 77 -2.89 -15.76 -0.77
CA VAL A 77 -3.08 -14.63 0.14
C VAL A 77 -4.33 -14.75 1.04
N GLY A 78 -5.07 -15.85 0.91
CA GLY A 78 -6.26 -16.11 1.73
C GLY A 78 -7.48 -15.25 1.38
N MET A 79 -7.70 -15.00 0.10
CA MET A 79 -8.79 -14.15 -0.42
C MET A 79 -9.64 -14.89 -1.46
N SER A 80 -10.91 -14.47 -1.59
CA SER A 80 -11.78 -14.91 -2.68
C SER A 80 -11.35 -14.31 -4.02
N VAL A 81 -11.77 -14.94 -5.12
CA VAL A 81 -11.51 -14.46 -6.49
C VAL A 81 -12.00 -13.03 -6.69
N ASN A 82 -13.18 -12.70 -6.20
CA ASN A 82 -13.74 -11.34 -6.31
C ASN A 82 -12.94 -10.31 -5.53
N THR A 83 -12.44 -10.68 -4.37
CA THR A 83 -11.59 -9.83 -3.55
C THR A 83 -10.24 -9.59 -4.22
N VAL A 84 -9.63 -10.62 -4.78
CA VAL A 84 -8.39 -10.49 -5.57
C VAL A 84 -8.59 -9.55 -6.76
N ARG A 85 -9.70 -9.70 -7.50
CA ARG A 85 -10.03 -8.82 -8.62
C ARG A 85 -10.09 -7.35 -8.20
N LYS A 86 -10.71 -7.06 -7.07
CA LYS A 86 -10.78 -5.72 -6.49
C LYS A 86 -9.40 -5.14 -6.24
N TYR A 87 -8.52 -5.89 -5.63
CA TYR A 87 -7.16 -5.42 -5.31
C TYR A 87 -6.25 -5.34 -6.54
N VAL A 88 -6.40 -6.21 -7.50
CA VAL A 88 -5.73 -6.10 -8.80
C VAL A 88 -6.13 -4.81 -9.51
N THR A 89 -7.41 -4.49 -9.52
CA THR A 89 -7.91 -3.21 -10.07
C THR A 89 -7.32 -2.01 -9.33
N GLU A 90 -7.25 -2.05 -8.02
CA GLU A 90 -6.60 -0.99 -7.22
C GLU A 90 -5.13 -0.80 -7.60
N LEU A 91 -4.39 -1.88 -7.76
CA LEU A 91 -2.98 -1.84 -8.17
C LEU A 91 -2.80 -1.29 -9.59
N GLU A 92 -3.69 -1.65 -10.51
CA GLU A 92 -3.71 -1.08 -11.87
C GLU A 92 -4.01 0.41 -11.88
N ASP A 93 -5.01 0.86 -11.12
CA ASP A 93 -5.40 2.26 -11.00
C ASP A 93 -4.27 3.12 -10.41
N ARG A 94 -3.43 2.51 -9.56
CA ARG A 94 -2.26 3.17 -8.98
C ARG A 94 -1.02 3.10 -9.87
N GLY A 95 -1.09 2.42 -11.01
CA GLY A 95 0.02 2.31 -11.95
C GLY A 95 1.16 1.41 -11.48
N LEU A 96 0.91 0.52 -10.52
CA LEU A 96 1.91 -0.43 -10.01
C LEU A 96 2.06 -1.66 -10.89
N ILE A 97 0.97 -2.09 -11.51
CA ILE A 97 0.93 -3.25 -12.40
C ILE A 97 0.12 -2.95 -13.66
N ARG A 98 0.35 -3.74 -14.67
CA ARG A 98 -0.48 -3.83 -15.86
C ARG A 98 -0.85 -5.29 -16.08
N THR A 99 -2.09 -5.56 -16.42
CA THR A 99 -2.58 -6.91 -16.70
C THR A 99 -2.82 -7.10 -18.19
N GLU A 100 -2.59 -8.33 -18.63
CA GLU A 100 -2.86 -8.77 -20.00
C GLU A 100 -3.54 -10.14 -19.95
N ARG A 101 -4.60 -10.31 -20.70
CA ARG A 101 -5.27 -11.59 -20.82
C ARG A 101 -4.47 -12.50 -21.74
N THR A 102 -4.19 -13.71 -21.29
CA THR A 102 -3.58 -14.74 -22.12
C THR A 102 -4.65 -15.68 -22.65
N THR A 103 -4.50 -16.11 -23.88
CA THR A 103 -5.34 -17.13 -24.49
C THR A 103 -4.53 -18.40 -24.70
N VAL A 104 -5.12 -19.53 -24.42
CA VAL A 104 -4.53 -20.84 -24.67
C VAL A 104 -5.32 -21.51 -25.78
N THR A 105 -4.65 -21.92 -26.85
CA THR A 105 -5.27 -22.70 -27.91
C THR A 105 -5.10 -24.18 -27.57
N THR A 106 -6.21 -24.88 -27.41
CA THR A 106 -6.21 -26.34 -27.19
C THR A 106 -5.87 -27.09 -28.48
N ARG A 107 -5.49 -28.37 -28.36
CA ARG A 107 -5.21 -29.24 -29.53
C ARG A 107 -6.38 -29.33 -30.48
N ASP A 108 -7.61 -29.13 -30.01
CA ASP A 108 -8.85 -29.15 -30.81
C ASP A 108 -9.14 -27.82 -31.52
N GLY A 109 -8.23 -26.82 -31.46
CA GLY A 109 -8.38 -25.52 -32.06
C GLY A 109 -9.29 -24.55 -31.31
N ARG A 110 -9.74 -24.90 -30.10
CA ARG A 110 -10.52 -24.00 -29.24
C ARG A 110 -9.62 -23.04 -28.51
N THR A 111 -10.02 -21.76 -28.53
CA THR A 111 -9.35 -20.73 -27.75
C THR A 111 -10.00 -20.59 -26.38
N LEU A 112 -9.26 -20.89 -25.33
CA LEU A 112 -9.68 -20.72 -23.94
C LEU A 112 -9.00 -19.51 -23.32
N ASN A 113 -9.71 -18.84 -22.41
CA ASN A 113 -9.10 -17.80 -21.59
C ASN A 113 -8.07 -18.46 -20.66
N GLY A 114 -6.81 -18.04 -20.82
CA GLY A 114 -5.71 -18.47 -19.96
C GLY A 114 -5.62 -17.64 -18.68
N CYS A 115 -4.54 -17.89 -17.94
CA CYS A 115 -4.19 -17.05 -16.78
C CYS A 115 -3.88 -15.63 -17.21
N LEU A 116 -4.05 -14.68 -16.29
CA LEU A 116 -3.63 -13.31 -16.50
C LEU A 116 -2.11 -13.20 -16.41
N ARG A 117 -1.54 -12.39 -17.29
CA ARG A 117 -0.15 -11.98 -17.22
C ARG A 117 -0.08 -10.62 -16.59
N TYR A 118 0.77 -10.48 -15.58
CA TYR A 118 0.99 -9.26 -14.84
C TYR A 118 2.36 -8.71 -15.19
N TYR A 119 2.41 -7.42 -15.52
CA TYR A 119 3.64 -6.66 -15.67
C TYR A 119 3.82 -5.77 -14.46
N ILE A 120 4.91 -5.92 -13.76
CA ILE A 120 5.22 -5.08 -12.60
C ILE A 120 5.95 -3.85 -13.11
N LEU A 121 5.32 -2.69 -12.95
CA LEU A 121 5.81 -1.42 -13.43
C LEU A 121 6.81 -0.81 -12.43
N PRO A 122 7.72 0.08 -12.86
CA PRO A 122 8.62 0.80 -11.96
C PRO A 122 7.83 1.60 -10.92
N ILE A 123 8.13 1.40 -9.64
CA ILE A 123 7.39 2.03 -8.54
C ILE A 123 7.56 3.55 -8.51
N GLN A 124 8.65 4.09 -9.04
CA GLN A 124 8.89 5.53 -9.10
C GLN A 124 7.77 6.29 -9.80
N MET A 125 7.26 5.74 -10.89
CA MET A 125 6.13 6.34 -11.63
C MET A 125 4.87 6.43 -10.75
N SER A 126 4.60 5.40 -9.97
CA SER A 126 3.45 5.37 -9.06
C SER A 126 3.60 6.37 -7.91
N ILE A 127 4.81 6.55 -7.41
CA ILE A 127 5.15 7.52 -6.37
C ILE A 127 4.91 8.94 -6.89
N GLU A 128 5.44 9.26 -8.07
CA GLU A 128 5.26 10.57 -8.70
C GLU A 128 3.78 10.89 -8.91
N GLN A 129 3.01 9.97 -9.50
CA GLN A 129 1.58 10.13 -9.69
C GLN A 129 0.82 10.31 -8.38
N PHE A 130 1.20 9.60 -7.33
CA PHE A 130 0.58 9.72 -6.02
C PHE A 130 0.79 11.12 -5.43
N TYR A 131 2.00 11.64 -5.47
CA TYR A 131 2.29 12.99 -4.99
C TYR A 131 1.62 14.06 -5.85
N GLU A 132 1.62 13.93 -7.17
CA GLU A 132 0.91 14.85 -8.05
C GLU A 132 -0.59 14.93 -7.72
N ARG A 133 -1.22 13.79 -7.50
CA ARG A 133 -2.64 13.74 -7.08
C ARG A 133 -2.86 14.42 -5.72
N GLN A 134 -1.95 14.23 -4.78
CA GLN A 134 -2.05 14.88 -3.48
C GLN A 134 -1.89 16.39 -3.57
N PHE A 135 -0.93 16.89 -4.32
CA PHE A 135 -0.74 18.31 -4.56
C PHE A 135 -1.95 18.92 -5.25
N HIS A 136 -2.46 18.28 -6.28
CA HIS A 136 -3.65 18.74 -6.99
C HIS A 136 -4.89 18.79 -6.07
N ALA A 137 -5.10 17.79 -5.24
CA ALA A 137 -6.18 17.76 -4.27
C ALA A 137 -6.03 18.88 -3.22
N ALA A 138 -4.81 19.16 -2.77
CA ALA A 138 -4.53 20.25 -1.84
C ALA A 138 -4.79 21.62 -2.47
N ASP A 139 -4.40 21.83 -3.72
CA ASP A 139 -4.66 23.06 -4.46
C ASP A 139 -6.17 23.31 -4.63
N LEU A 140 -6.92 22.27 -5.02
CA LEU A 140 -8.38 22.36 -5.14
C LEU A 140 -9.05 22.69 -3.80
N ALA A 141 -8.58 22.10 -2.70
CA ALA A 141 -9.09 22.40 -1.36
C ALA A 141 -8.83 23.86 -0.98
N LEU A 142 -7.65 24.37 -1.29
CA LEU A 142 -7.29 25.76 -1.05
C LEU A 142 -8.13 26.74 -1.87
N GLU A 143 -8.37 26.43 -3.14
CA GLU A 143 -9.23 27.24 -4.02
C GLU A 143 -10.67 27.27 -3.51
N ARG A 144 -11.22 26.14 -3.07
CA ARG A 144 -12.55 26.07 -2.45
C ARG A 144 -12.63 26.95 -1.21
N GLN A 145 -11.65 26.87 -0.33
CA GLN A 145 -11.60 27.70 0.87
C GLN A 145 -11.55 29.19 0.54
N ARG A 146 -10.74 29.58 -0.45
CA ARG A 146 -10.68 30.97 -0.92
C ARG A 146 -12.00 31.45 -1.54
N ALA A 147 -12.69 30.60 -2.28
CA ALA A 147 -14.00 30.89 -2.85
C ALA A 147 -15.06 31.09 -1.76
N GLU A 148 -15.09 30.19 -0.77
CA GLU A 148 -15.99 30.31 0.39
C GLU A 148 -15.75 31.60 1.18
N GLN A 149 -14.49 31.96 1.41
CA GLN A 149 -14.14 33.23 2.09
C GLN A 149 -14.60 34.45 1.29
N ARG A 150 -14.46 34.43 -0.05
CA ARG A 150 -14.95 35.51 -0.91
C ARG A 150 -16.45 35.60 -0.87
N MET A 151 -17.18 34.51 -0.92
CA MET A 151 -18.65 34.48 -0.81
C MET A 151 -19.12 35.01 0.55
N ALA A 152 -18.51 34.58 1.63
CA ALA A 152 -18.81 35.04 2.97
C ALA A 152 -18.55 36.56 3.15
N ALA A 153 -17.49 37.08 2.51
CA ALA A 153 -17.20 38.53 2.52
C ALA A 153 -18.24 39.32 1.72
N LEU A 154 -18.74 38.80 0.60
CA LEU A 154 -19.80 39.42 -0.19
C LEU A 154 -21.14 39.47 0.56
N GLU A 155 -21.51 38.39 1.23
CA GLU A 155 -22.71 38.31 2.06
C GLU A 155 -22.67 39.33 3.21
N ARG A 156 -21.52 39.47 3.87
CA ARG A 156 -21.36 40.51 4.92
C ARG A 156 -21.52 41.94 4.39
N LYS A 157 -21.01 42.23 3.19
CA LYS A 157 -21.16 43.50 2.53
C LYS A 157 -22.62 43.75 2.09
N GLY A 158 -23.29 42.69 1.59
CA GLY A 158 -24.70 42.76 1.23
C GLY A 158 -25.61 43.03 2.43
N CYS A 159 -25.33 42.45 3.60
CA CYS A 159 -26.02 42.73 4.85
C CYS A 159 -25.80 44.17 5.38
N ALA A 160 -24.59 44.71 5.18
CA ALA A 160 -24.26 46.07 5.64
C ALA A 160 -24.90 47.17 4.78
N SER A 161 -25.25 46.91 3.52
CA SER A 161 -25.92 47.87 2.61
C SER A 161 -27.44 47.73 2.57
N GLY A 162 -28.02 46.81 3.32
CA GLY A 162 -29.45 46.54 3.38
C GLY A 162 -30.21 47.19 4.54
N CYS A 163 -29.60 48.15 5.23
CA CYS A 163 -30.26 48.95 6.28
C CYS A 163 -30.61 50.30 5.76
#